data_7035bd924f40e2155075a6dfe47c504a
#
_entry.id   7035bd924f40e2155075a6dfe47c504a
#
_cell.length_a   1.000
_cell.length_b   1.000
_cell.length_c   1.000
_cell.angle_alpha   90.00
_cell.angle_beta   90.00
_cell.angle_gamma   90.00
#
_symmetry.space_group_name_H-M   'P 1'
#
loop_
_entity.id
_entity.type
_entity.pdbx_description
1 polymer ?
#
loop_
_entity_poly.entity_id
_entity_poly.type
_entity_poly.pdbx_seq_one_letter_code
_entity_poly.pdbx_strand_id
1 'polypeptide(L)'
;MNMIPSNEAEDFMKELINHDPNQDGVLDWDDDKYFADTDYVTNTHLKKINEGGPQHLKAYHELGGKTSKAFTFGSAVHCIVLEPDMFEARFYAVDDSEIVAEIGGKRPTTTKAYKEWIGEILINNANRERLTMEEMDRVFAIRDKLMSIPNIVQLLDQTKKEIVYQNTLLGIKCKSKLDATKIGKYVIDLKTMSDAVTEQSFIKAMRKYGYDQQGAFYKDVANLDKFYFIAIEKTYPFTVGIFELGEDSYISGKEKYEYALEQFKYHFVENESEIDNHFIQGII
;
A
#
# COMPACT_ATOMS: atom_id res chain seq x y z
N MET A 1 -7.56 35.76 -19.86
CA MET A 1 -7.79 35.23 -18.50
C MET A 1 -9.30 35.18 -18.30
N ASN A 2 -9.94 34.08 -18.72
CA ASN A 2 -11.39 33.93 -18.60
C ASN A 2 -11.70 33.52 -17.17
N MET A 3 -12.32 34.40 -16.41
CA MET A 3 -12.89 34.09 -15.11
C MET A 3 -14.09 33.15 -15.34
N ILE A 4 -14.09 31.99 -14.66
CA ILE A 4 -15.26 31.13 -14.60
C ILE A 4 -16.40 31.92 -13.96
N PRO A 5 -17.62 31.93 -14.52
CA PRO A 5 -18.75 32.61 -13.93
C PRO A 5 -19.00 32.09 -12.50
N SER A 6 -19.31 33.00 -11.58
CA SER A 6 -19.50 32.68 -10.14
C SER A 6 -20.55 31.60 -9.88
N ASN A 7 -21.52 31.43 -10.76
CA ASN A 7 -22.56 30.42 -10.63
C ASN A 7 -22.07 29.00 -10.91
N GLU A 8 -21.12 28.78 -11.84
CA GLU A 8 -20.55 27.45 -12.10
C GLU A 8 -19.65 27.01 -10.97
N ALA A 9 -18.94 27.92 -10.31
CA ALA A 9 -18.13 27.62 -9.12
C ALA A 9 -19.02 27.32 -7.90
N GLU A 10 -20.14 28.00 -7.73
CA GLU A 10 -21.11 27.73 -6.65
C GLU A 10 -21.88 26.43 -6.89
N ASP A 11 -22.24 26.10 -8.11
CA ASP A 11 -22.92 24.84 -8.44
C ASP A 11 -21.96 23.66 -8.32
N PHE A 12 -20.69 23.81 -8.73
CA PHE A 12 -19.64 22.84 -8.50
C PHE A 12 -19.37 22.60 -6.99
N MET A 13 -19.37 23.65 -6.17
CA MET A 13 -19.25 23.53 -4.71
C MET A 13 -20.49 22.91 -4.07
N LYS A 14 -21.69 23.16 -4.60
CA LYS A 14 -22.93 22.48 -4.14
C LYS A 14 -22.96 21.01 -4.52
N GLU A 15 -22.49 20.64 -5.71
CA GLU A 15 -22.29 19.24 -6.10
C GLU A 15 -21.30 18.53 -5.17
N LEU A 16 -20.17 19.18 -4.82
CA LEU A 16 -19.19 18.65 -3.87
C LEU A 16 -19.73 18.49 -2.44
N ILE A 17 -20.65 19.38 -2.01
CA ILE A 17 -21.23 19.35 -0.65
C ILE A 17 -22.41 18.35 -0.55
N ASN A 18 -23.15 18.16 -1.64
CA ASN A 18 -24.28 17.21 -1.70
C ASN A 18 -23.90 15.84 -2.25
N HIS A 19 -22.63 15.57 -2.45
CA HIS A 19 -22.15 14.36 -3.03
C HIS A 19 -22.28 13.21 -2.01
N ASP A 20 -23.13 12.23 -2.30
CA ASP A 20 -23.22 11.00 -1.51
C ASP A 20 -21.93 10.20 -1.75
N PRO A 21 -21.07 10.04 -0.73
CA PRO A 21 -19.81 9.29 -0.88
C PRO A 21 -20.06 7.83 -1.34
N ASN A 22 -21.26 7.29 -1.15
CA ASN A 22 -21.62 5.96 -1.65
C ASN A 22 -21.94 5.94 -3.15
N GLN A 23 -22.25 7.07 -3.79
CA GLN A 23 -22.49 7.13 -5.24
C GLN A 23 -21.20 7.05 -6.05
N ASP A 24 -20.05 7.47 -5.49
CA ASP A 24 -18.74 7.42 -6.17
C ASP A 24 -17.89 6.24 -5.77
N GLY A 25 -18.43 5.29 -5.06
CA GLY A 25 -17.68 4.12 -4.62
C GLY A 25 -16.68 4.39 -3.48
N VAL A 26 -16.70 5.57 -2.85
CA VAL A 26 -15.86 5.87 -1.67
C VAL A 26 -16.51 5.30 -0.42
N LEU A 27 -15.71 4.61 0.39
CA LEU A 27 -16.11 4.11 1.71
C LEU A 27 -15.37 4.91 2.79
N ASP A 28 -16.12 5.41 3.77
CA ASP A 28 -15.56 6.02 4.98
C ASP A 28 -15.16 4.92 5.98
N TRP A 29 -14.06 4.25 5.68
CA TRP A 29 -13.53 3.13 6.45
C TRP A 29 -12.13 3.46 6.93
N ASP A 30 -11.90 3.18 8.22
CA ASP A 30 -10.57 3.10 8.80
C ASP A 30 -9.87 1.76 8.46
N ASP A 31 -8.62 1.64 8.90
CA ASP A 31 -7.82 0.43 8.69
C ASP A 31 -8.47 -0.81 9.33
N ASP A 32 -8.97 -0.69 10.55
CA ASP A 32 -9.56 -1.81 11.27
C ASP A 32 -10.75 -2.37 10.50
N LYS A 33 -11.64 -1.50 10.02
CA LYS A 33 -12.80 -1.89 9.23
C LYS A 33 -12.39 -2.43 7.85
N TYR A 34 -11.40 -1.78 7.19
CA TYR A 34 -10.91 -2.23 5.89
C TYR A 34 -10.35 -3.65 5.94
N PHE A 35 -9.53 -3.97 6.96
CA PHE A 35 -8.92 -5.29 7.08
C PHE A 35 -9.86 -6.36 7.67
N ALA A 36 -10.82 -5.98 8.52
CA ALA A 36 -11.79 -6.92 9.10
C ALA A 36 -12.87 -7.35 8.11
N ASP A 37 -13.14 -6.55 7.08
CA ASP A 37 -14.18 -6.85 6.11
C ASP A 37 -13.75 -7.95 5.14
N THR A 38 -14.60 -8.96 4.98
CA THR A 38 -14.38 -10.12 4.09
C THR A 38 -15.34 -10.19 2.90
N ASP A 39 -16.26 -9.22 2.78
CA ASP A 39 -17.27 -9.22 1.72
C ASP A 39 -16.75 -8.74 0.37
N TYR A 40 -15.57 -8.08 0.40
CA TYR A 40 -14.96 -7.50 -0.78
C TYR A 40 -13.64 -8.17 -1.14
N VAL A 41 -13.45 -8.39 -2.43
CA VAL A 41 -12.17 -8.87 -2.98
C VAL A 41 -11.18 -7.70 -3.09
N THR A 42 -9.94 -7.96 -2.72
CA THR A 42 -8.82 -6.99 -2.80
C THR A 42 -7.77 -7.46 -3.79
N ASN A 43 -6.87 -6.55 -4.21
CA ASN A 43 -5.72 -6.94 -5.03
C ASN A 43 -4.86 -8.03 -4.37
N THR A 44 -4.74 -8.05 -3.04
CA THR A 44 -4.01 -9.11 -2.32
C THR A 44 -4.65 -10.47 -2.54
N HIS A 45 -5.97 -10.57 -2.50
CA HIS A 45 -6.69 -11.82 -2.76
C HIS A 45 -6.43 -12.32 -4.18
N LEU A 46 -6.56 -11.43 -5.18
CA LEU A 46 -6.31 -11.76 -6.59
C LEU A 46 -4.87 -12.18 -6.84
N LYS A 47 -3.93 -11.51 -6.19
CA LYS A 47 -2.52 -11.84 -6.26
C LYS A 47 -2.25 -13.25 -5.70
N LYS A 48 -2.89 -13.65 -4.58
CA LYS A 48 -2.75 -15.00 -4.03
C LYS A 48 -3.25 -16.06 -5.00
N ILE A 49 -4.34 -15.80 -5.71
CA ILE A 49 -4.84 -16.70 -6.76
C ILE A 49 -3.83 -16.82 -7.90
N ASN A 50 -3.29 -15.71 -8.39
CA ASN A 50 -2.30 -15.71 -9.47
C ASN A 50 -0.95 -16.32 -9.09
N GLU A 51 -0.55 -16.24 -7.80
CA GLU A 51 0.69 -16.82 -7.29
C GLU A 51 0.64 -18.35 -7.15
N GLY A 52 -0.53 -18.92 -6.83
CA GLY A 52 -0.60 -20.35 -6.52
C GLY A 52 -1.99 -20.98 -6.52
N GLY A 53 -2.95 -20.32 -7.17
CA GLY A 53 -4.32 -20.81 -7.30
C GLY A 53 -5.20 -20.56 -6.06
N PRO A 54 -6.44 -21.08 -6.08
CA PRO A 54 -7.44 -20.84 -5.04
C PRO A 54 -6.99 -21.33 -3.65
N GLN A 55 -6.19 -22.41 -3.59
CA GLN A 55 -5.66 -22.93 -2.34
C GLN A 55 -4.75 -21.93 -1.61
N HIS A 56 -3.99 -21.09 -2.34
CA HIS A 56 -3.16 -20.05 -1.76
C HIS A 56 -4.00 -18.93 -1.13
N LEU A 57 -5.13 -18.58 -1.73
CA LEU A 57 -6.06 -17.63 -1.13
C LEU A 57 -6.73 -18.23 0.12
N LYS A 58 -7.19 -19.50 0.06
CA LYS A 58 -7.75 -20.20 1.22
C LYS A 58 -6.75 -20.21 2.38
N ALA A 59 -5.50 -20.59 2.12
CA ALA A 59 -4.45 -20.59 3.13
C ALA A 59 -4.15 -19.19 3.68
N TYR A 60 -4.22 -18.14 2.85
CA TYR A 60 -4.09 -16.76 3.29
C TYR A 60 -5.23 -16.35 4.26
N HIS A 61 -6.47 -16.76 4.01
CA HIS A 61 -7.61 -16.48 4.89
C HIS A 61 -7.49 -17.24 6.22
N GLU A 62 -7.03 -18.50 6.20
CA GLU A 62 -6.90 -19.32 7.40
C GLU A 62 -5.72 -18.95 8.29
N LEU A 63 -4.57 -18.60 7.70
CA LEU A 63 -3.31 -18.38 8.40
C LEU A 63 -2.96 -16.90 8.61
N GLY A 64 -3.67 -16.01 7.94
CA GLY A 64 -3.36 -14.58 7.87
C GLY A 64 -2.14 -14.26 7.00
N GLY A 65 -1.94 -12.98 6.72
CA GLY A 65 -0.77 -12.48 6.01
C GLY A 65 0.48 -12.47 6.89
N LYS A 66 1.63 -12.83 6.33
CA LYS A 66 2.91 -12.71 7.05
C LYS A 66 3.41 -11.26 6.96
N THR A 67 3.68 -10.65 8.10
CA THR A 67 4.42 -9.38 8.17
C THR A 67 5.92 -9.64 8.06
N SER A 68 6.66 -8.71 7.48
CA SER A 68 8.12 -8.75 7.40
C SER A 68 8.72 -7.40 7.75
N LYS A 69 10.00 -7.39 8.16
CA LYS A 69 10.74 -6.11 8.39
C LYS A 69 10.70 -5.17 7.18
N ALA A 70 10.73 -5.72 5.96
CA ALA A 70 10.63 -4.92 4.75
C ALA A 70 9.25 -4.28 4.59
N PHE A 71 8.20 -4.94 5.08
CA PHE A 71 6.84 -4.40 5.14
C PHE A 71 6.76 -3.26 6.15
N THR A 72 7.24 -3.46 7.38
CA THR A 72 7.27 -2.42 8.43
C THR A 72 7.99 -1.15 7.96
N PHE A 73 9.17 -1.28 7.32
CA PHE A 73 9.88 -0.13 6.77
C PHE A 73 9.07 0.59 5.67
N GLY A 74 8.45 -0.16 4.76
CA GLY A 74 7.56 0.39 3.73
C GLY A 74 6.38 1.16 4.35
N SER A 75 5.69 0.55 5.32
CA SER A 75 4.58 1.17 6.04
C SER A 75 5.00 2.45 6.78
N ALA A 76 6.21 2.47 7.36
CA ALA A 76 6.75 3.67 8.00
C ALA A 76 6.98 4.81 7.00
N VAL A 77 7.51 4.50 5.80
CA VAL A 77 7.69 5.49 4.73
C VAL A 77 6.33 6.00 4.24
N HIS A 78 5.35 5.12 4.02
CA HIS A 78 3.98 5.53 3.65
C HIS A 78 3.41 6.46 4.71
N CYS A 79 3.44 6.06 5.97
CA CYS A 79 2.89 6.85 7.07
C CYS A 79 3.52 8.24 7.17
N ILE A 80 4.86 8.36 7.18
CA ILE A 80 5.52 9.66 7.34
C ILE A 80 5.28 10.61 6.15
N VAL A 81 5.02 10.07 4.96
CA VAL A 81 4.78 10.85 3.73
C VAL A 81 3.31 11.22 3.58
N LEU A 82 2.40 10.31 3.88
CA LEU A 82 0.98 10.45 3.60
C LEU A 82 0.16 10.88 4.83
N GLU A 83 0.53 10.42 6.02
CA GLU A 83 -0.15 10.66 7.30
C GLU A 83 0.87 11.05 8.40
N PRO A 84 1.66 12.13 8.23
CA PRO A 84 2.77 12.46 9.12
C PRO A 84 2.34 12.61 10.60
N ASP A 85 1.13 13.09 10.85
CA ASP A 85 0.58 13.26 12.20
C ASP A 85 0.35 11.93 12.93
N MET A 86 0.22 10.82 12.17
CA MET A 86 0.03 9.48 12.73
C MET A 86 1.35 8.74 12.98
N PHE A 87 2.48 9.29 12.51
CA PHE A 87 3.75 8.57 12.49
C PHE A 87 4.22 8.18 13.90
N GLU A 88 4.23 9.11 14.84
CA GLU A 88 4.66 8.85 16.21
C GLU A 88 3.69 7.91 16.97
N ALA A 89 2.41 7.90 16.58
CA ALA A 89 1.44 6.97 17.15
C ALA A 89 1.64 5.53 16.67
N ARG A 90 2.18 5.34 15.45
CA ARG A 90 2.34 4.02 14.81
C ARG A 90 3.75 3.45 14.89
N PHE A 91 4.79 4.30 14.93
CA PHE A 91 6.18 3.87 14.85
C PHE A 91 7.02 4.47 15.95
N TYR A 92 8.07 3.73 16.36
CA TYR A 92 9.08 4.21 17.30
C TYR A 92 10.43 3.54 17.03
N ALA A 93 11.50 4.17 17.47
CA ALA A 93 12.81 3.57 17.54
C ALA A 93 13.38 3.69 18.97
N VAL A 94 14.32 2.83 19.29
CA VAL A 94 14.97 2.82 20.60
C VAL A 94 16.44 3.08 20.41
N ASP A 95 16.94 4.17 20.97
CA ASP A 95 18.35 4.38 21.14
C ASP A 95 18.79 3.68 22.44
N ASP A 96 19.55 2.60 22.27
CA ASP A 96 20.05 1.80 23.37
C ASP A 96 21.56 2.06 23.65
N SER A 97 22.14 3.08 23.02
CA SER A 97 23.56 3.38 23.12
C SER A 97 24.01 3.67 24.56
N GLU A 98 23.24 4.42 25.33
CA GLU A 98 23.55 4.76 26.72
C GLU A 98 23.51 3.53 27.63
N ILE A 99 22.45 2.73 27.57
CA ILE A 99 22.31 1.52 28.42
C ILE A 99 23.33 0.46 28.03
N VAL A 100 23.64 0.35 26.74
CA VAL A 100 24.70 -0.55 26.24
C VAL A 100 26.07 -0.12 26.77
N ALA A 101 26.36 1.19 26.79
CA ALA A 101 27.61 1.74 27.35
C ALA A 101 27.70 1.55 28.87
N GLU A 102 26.60 1.73 29.60
CA GLU A 102 26.51 1.55 31.04
C GLU A 102 26.74 0.08 31.45
N ILE A 103 26.08 -0.85 30.80
CA ILE A 103 26.23 -2.29 31.04
C ILE A 103 27.66 -2.76 30.70
N GLY A 104 28.20 -2.28 29.60
CA GLY A 104 29.53 -2.64 29.14
C GLY A 104 29.69 -4.10 28.76
N GLY A 105 30.96 -4.50 28.50
CA GLY A 105 31.30 -5.88 28.17
C GLY A 105 31.13 -6.26 26.69
N LYS A 106 31.36 -7.54 26.36
CA LYS A 106 31.36 -7.99 24.95
C LYS A 106 29.97 -8.18 24.35
N ARG A 107 28.95 -8.39 25.17
CA ARG A 107 27.57 -8.67 24.74
C ARG A 107 26.54 -8.02 25.68
N PRO A 108 26.49 -6.71 25.78
CA PRO A 108 25.61 -6.02 26.73
C PRO A 108 24.13 -6.36 26.49
N THR A 109 23.68 -6.50 25.25
CA THR A 109 22.30 -6.80 24.86
C THR A 109 21.81 -8.20 25.26
N THR A 110 22.71 -9.10 25.71
CA THR A 110 22.33 -10.43 26.19
C THR A 110 22.14 -10.49 27.70
N THR A 111 22.48 -9.42 28.42
CA THR A 111 22.42 -9.34 29.90
C THR A 111 20.97 -9.25 30.40
N LYS A 112 20.78 -9.64 31.67
CA LYS A 112 19.47 -9.53 32.33
C LYS A 112 19.03 -8.05 32.40
N ALA A 113 19.93 -7.16 32.77
CA ALA A 113 19.64 -5.72 32.89
C ALA A 113 19.14 -5.14 31.55
N TYR A 114 19.80 -5.44 30.41
CA TYR A 114 19.31 -5.00 29.10
C TYR A 114 17.94 -5.56 28.77
N LYS A 115 17.71 -6.85 29.05
CA LYS A 115 16.42 -7.52 28.74
C LYS A 115 15.27 -6.95 29.56
N GLU A 116 15.52 -6.58 30.82
CA GLU A 116 14.54 -5.93 31.68
C GLU A 116 14.22 -4.54 31.14
N TRP A 117 15.25 -3.72 30.89
CA TRP A 117 15.11 -2.37 30.35
C TRP A 117 14.36 -2.35 29.00
N ILE A 118 14.76 -3.17 28.03
CA ILE A 118 14.09 -3.21 26.72
C ILE A 118 12.67 -3.78 26.85
N GLY A 119 12.44 -4.71 27.80
CA GLY A 119 11.13 -5.29 28.07
C GLY A 119 10.11 -4.24 28.48
N GLU A 120 10.47 -3.31 29.34
CA GLU A 120 9.61 -2.19 29.76
C GLU A 120 9.26 -1.29 28.56
N ILE A 121 10.24 -0.98 27.69
CA ILE A 121 10.01 -0.18 26.50
C ILE A 121 9.06 -0.89 25.52
N LEU A 122 9.24 -2.19 25.31
CA LEU A 122 8.39 -2.98 24.43
C LEU A 122 6.93 -3.04 24.94
N ILE A 123 6.74 -3.17 26.25
CA ILE A 123 5.40 -3.17 26.87
C ILE A 123 4.72 -1.80 26.68
N ASN A 124 5.46 -0.71 26.94
CA ASN A 124 4.93 0.64 26.79
C ASN A 124 4.62 1.04 25.34
N ASN A 125 5.16 0.31 24.35
CA ASN A 125 4.97 0.53 22.93
C ASN A 125 4.30 -0.66 22.22
N ALA A 126 3.53 -1.49 22.94
CA ALA A 126 2.96 -2.73 22.39
C ALA A 126 2.08 -2.52 21.14
N ASN A 127 1.46 -1.35 21.00
CA ASN A 127 0.59 -0.99 19.86
C ASN A 127 1.34 -0.24 18.73
N ARG A 128 2.67 -0.15 18.82
CA ARG A 128 3.51 0.58 17.85
C ARG A 128 4.51 -0.36 17.20
N GLU A 129 4.82 -0.13 15.93
CA GLU A 129 5.85 -0.89 15.22
C GLU A 129 7.24 -0.33 15.50
N ARG A 130 8.17 -1.24 15.82
CA ARG A 130 9.55 -0.86 16.12
C ARG A 130 10.42 -0.84 14.88
N LEU A 131 11.09 0.30 14.66
CA LEU A 131 12.19 0.47 13.73
C LEU A 131 13.54 0.44 14.46
N THR A 132 14.62 0.15 13.77
CA THR A 132 15.96 0.47 14.26
C THR A 132 16.20 1.97 14.13
N MET A 133 17.18 2.53 14.86
CA MET A 133 17.57 3.94 14.71
C MET A 133 17.97 4.25 13.26
N GLU A 134 18.76 3.38 12.63
CA GLU A 134 19.16 3.52 11.23
C GLU A 134 17.96 3.51 10.26
N GLU A 135 16.94 2.67 10.51
CA GLU A 135 15.73 2.67 9.71
C GLU A 135 14.92 3.95 9.90
N MET A 136 14.83 4.45 11.13
CA MET A 136 14.17 5.71 11.46
C MET A 136 14.83 6.89 10.73
N ASP A 137 16.17 6.98 10.78
CA ASP A 137 16.94 8.01 10.08
C ASP A 137 16.71 7.96 8.57
N ARG A 138 16.66 6.75 8.00
CA ARG A 138 16.37 6.57 6.57
C ARG A 138 14.93 6.97 6.21
N VAL A 139 13.97 6.66 7.06
CA VAL A 139 12.56 7.05 6.84
C VAL A 139 12.46 8.58 6.79
N PHE A 140 13.09 9.30 7.70
CA PHE A 140 13.12 10.76 7.68
C PHE A 140 13.87 11.31 6.46
N ALA A 141 15.02 10.74 6.10
CA ALA A 141 15.76 11.13 4.90
C ALA A 141 14.97 10.93 3.61
N ILE A 142 14.20 9.84 3.52
CA ILE A 142 13.29 9.57 2.39
C ILE A 142 12.19 10.62 2.31
N ARG A 143 11.52 10.93 3.42
CA ARG A 143 10.52 12.01 3.48
C ARG A 143 11.09 13.33 2.99
N ASP A 144 12.24 13.74 3.53
CA ASP A 144 12.89 15.01 3.21
C ASP A 144 13.28 15.05 1.72
N LYS A 145 13.78 13.93 1.19
CA LYS A 145 14.08 13.79 -0.23
C LYS A 145 12.85 13.96 -1.11
N LEU A 146 11.74 13.27 -0.80
CA LEU A 146 10.49 13.39 -1.55
C LEU A 146 9.95 14.83 -1.50
N MET A 147 9.92 15.44 -0.32
CA MET A 147 9.41 16.81 -0.14
C MET A 147 10.32 17.89 -0.74
N SER A 148 11.57 17.56 -1.06
CA SER A 148 12.48 18.47 -1.77
C SER A 148 12.23 18.54 -3.28
N ILE A 149 11.40 17.66 -3.84
CA ILE A 149 11.12 17.56 -5.28
C ILE A 149 9.80 18.24 -5.62
N PRO A 150 9.80 19.42 -6.30
CA PRO A 150 8.58 20.20 -6.54
C PRO A 150 7.48 19.42 -7.26
N ASN A 151 7.84 18.55 -8.22
CA ASN A 151 6.86 17.76 -8.97
C ASN A 151 6.13 16.74 -8.07
N ILE A 152 6.81 16.19 -7.06
CA ILE A 152 6.19 15.28 -6.08
C ILE A 152 5.25 16.04 -5.17
N VAL A 153 5.71 17.16 -4.64
CA VAL A 153 4.89 18.04 -3.80
C VAL A 153 3.61 18.46 -4.56
N GLN A 154 3.74 18.85 -5.83
CA GLN A 154 2.61 19.20 -6.67
C GLN A 154 1.66 18.03 -6.93
N LEU A 155 2.19 16.82 -7.15
CA LEU A 155 1.36 15.61 -7.33
C LEU A 155 0.60 15.26 -6.06
N LEU A 156 1.22 15.42 -4.89
CA LEU A 156 0.62 15.10 -3.60
C LEU A 156 -0.30 16.22 -3.09
N ASP A 157 -0.19 17.42 -3.67
CA ASP A 157 -1.02 18.57 -3.29
C ASP A 157 -2.50 18.31 -3.61
N GLN A 158 -3.37 18.69 -2.67
CA GLN A 158 -4.82 18.50 -2.78
C GLN A 158 -5.26 17.05 -3.03
N THR A 159 -4.41 16.06 -2.74
CA THR A 159 -4.85 14.66 -2.74
C THR A 159 -5.48 14.28 -1.40
N LYS A 160 -6.48 13.42 -1.44
CA LYS A 160 -6.94 12.68 -0.27
C LYS A 160 -6.03 11.46 -0.09
N LYS A 161 -5.74 11.12 1.17
CA LYS A 161 -4.84 10.04 1.56
C LYS A 161 -5.62 8.87 2.12
N GLU A 162 -5.09 7.65 1.93
CA GLU A 162 -5.59 6.42 2.55
C GLU A 162 -7.11 6.20 2.33
N ILE A 163 -7.62 6.54 1.13
CA ILE A 163 -9.04 6.48 0.79
C ILE A 163 -9.41 5.09 0.29
N VAL A 164 -10.49 4.54 0.84
CA VAL A 164 -11.06 3.26 0.40
C VAL A 164 -12.09 3.49 -0.69
N TYR A 165 -11.88 2.84 -1.83
CA TYR A 165 -12.84 2.76 -2.93
C TYR A 165 -13.42 1.36 -3.05
N GLN A 166 -14.67 1.29 -3.51
CA GLN A 166 -15.34 0.05 -3.90
C GLN A 166 -15.89 0.14 -5.32
N ASN A 167 -15.99 -1.01 -5.96
CA ASN A 167 -16.69 -1.17 -7.23
C ASN A 167 -17.12 -2.63 -7.40
N THR A 168 -17.98 -2.90 -8.38
CA THR A 168 -18.32 -4.25 -8.80
C THR A 168 -17.64 -4.55 -10.13
N LEU A 169 -16.66 -5.43 -10.13
CA LEU A 169 -15.94 -5.86 -11.31
C LEU A 169 -16.32 -7.32 -11.63
N LEU A 170 -16.75 -7.61 -12.86
CA LEU A 170 -17.20 -8.93 -13.31
C LEU A 170 -18.26 -9.57 -12.38
N GLY A 171 -19.09 -8.73 -11.74
CA GLY A 171 -20.12 -9.19 -10.80
C GLY A 171 -19.61 -9.48 -9.38
N ILE A 172 -18.34 -9.23 -9.08
CA ILE A 172 -17.72 -9.41 -7.77
C ILE A 172 -17.50 -8.05 -7.11
N LYS A 173 -17.88 -7.91 -5.84
CA LYS A 173 -17.60 -6.73 -5.03
C LYS A 173 -16.09 -6.62 -4.78
N CYS A 174 -15.51 -5.53 -5.18
CA CYS A 174 -14.07 -5.26 -5.03
C CYS A 174 -13.84 -3.99 -4.21
N LYS A 175 -12.76 -3.97 -3.43
CA LYS A 175 -12.30 -2.77 -2.73
C LYS A 175 -10.80 -2.55 -2.91
N SER A 176 -10.41 -1.29 -2.89
CA SER A 176 -9.00 -0.86 -2.88
C SER A 176 -8.82 0.28 -1.89
N LYS A 177 -7.70 0.28 -1.18
CA LYS A 177 -7.25 1.40 -0.36
C LYS A 177 -6.13 2.10 -1.10
N LEU A 178 -6.33 3.37 -1.45
CA LEU A 178 -5.43 4.16 -2.27
C LEU A 178 -4.52 5.00 -1.37
N ASP A 179 -3.22 4.93 -1.58
CA ASP A 179 -2.22 5.70 -0.84
C ASP A 179 -2.52 7.22 -0.92
N ALA A 180 -2.72 7.72 -2.13
CA ALA A 180 -3.16 9.08 -2.37
C ALA A 180 -3.97 9.16 -3.67
N THR A 181 -5.00 10.01 -3.68
CA THR A 181 -5.82 10.22 -4.88
C THR A 181 -6.25 11.67 -5.02
N LYS A 182 -6.17 12.19 -6.24
CA LYS A 182 -6.86 13.41 -6.64
C LYS A 182 -8.18 12.99 -7.28
N ILE A 183 -9.27 13.18 -6.55
CA ILE A 183 -10.60 12.72 -6.94
C ILE A 183 -10.92 13.11 -8.39
N GLY A 184 -11.45 12.18 -9.17
CA GLY A 184 -11.80 12.36 -10.58
C GLY A 184 -10.60 12.54 -11.52
N LYS A 185 -9.35 12.31 -11.07
CA LYS A 185 -8.16 12.54 -11.89
C LYS A 185 -7.17 11.39 -11.89
N TYR A 186 -6.57 11.07 -10.74
CA TYR A 186 -5.51 10.08 -10.67
C TYR A 186 -5.34 9.45 -9.29
N VAL A 187 -4.70 8.30 -9.29
CA VAL A 187 -4.17 7.60 -8.11
C VAL A 187 -2.65 7.76 -8.06
N ILE A 188 -2.11 7.86 -6.86
CA ILE A 188 -0.68 7.76 -6.58
C ILE A 188 -0.48 6.59 -5.62
N ASP A 189 0.53 5.78 -5.88
CA ASP A 189 0.97 4.67 -5.04
C ASP A 189 2.48 4.80 -4.79
N LEU A 190 2.88 4.79 -3.53
CA LEU A 190 4.27 4.98 -3.11
C LEU A 190 4.98 3.63 -3.01
N LYS A 191 6.13 3.50 -3.66
CA LYS A 191 6.92 2.26 -3.66
C LYS A 191 8.33 2.49 -3.15
N THR A 192 8.73 1.76 -2.11
CA THR A 192 10.12 1.73 -1.66
C THR A 192 10.89 0.62 -2.37
N MET A 193 12.04 0.93 -2.96
CA MET A 193 12.87 0.00 -3.73
C MET A 193 14.20 -0.28 -3.06
N SER A 194 14.63 -1.54 -3.09
CA SER A 194 15.98 -1.93 -2.64
C SER A 194 17.04 -1.77 -3.74
N ASP A 195 16.63 -1.88 -5.00
CA ASP A 195 17.46 -1.64 -6.16
C ASP A 195 17.46 -0.14 -6.53
N ALA A 196 18.45 0.30 -7.29
CA ALA A 196 18.49 1.65 -7.83
C ALA A 196 17.24 1.96 -8.66
N VAL A 197 16.65 3.14 -8.46
CA VAL A 197 15.45 3.58 -9.20
C VAL A 197 15.83 4.04 -10.59
N THR A 198 15.53 3.21 -11.56
CA THR A 198 15.60 3.48 -13.01
C THR A 198 14.33 2.95 -13.66
N GLU A 199 14.04 3.36 -14.88
CA GLU A 199 12.89 2.82 -15.63
C GLU A 199 12.98 1.28 -15.75
N GLN A 200 14.15 0.76 -16.10
CA GLN A 200 14.37 -0.69 -16.28
C GLN A 200 14.19 -1.47 -14.97
N SER A 201 14.74 -0.96 -13.84
CA SER A 201 14.61 -1.61 -12.54
C SER A 201 13.17 -1.57 -12.04
N PHE A 202 12.46 -0.45 -12.30
CA PHE A 202 11.05 -0.32 -11.94
C PHE A 202 10.17 -1.28 -12.76
N ILE A 203 10.37 -1.39 -14.08
CA ILE A 203 9.65 -2.38 -14.91
C ILE A 203 9.91 -3.80 -14.43
N LYS A 204 11.15 -4.13 -14.05
CA LYS A 204 11.48 -5.44 -13.47
C LYS A 204 10.75 -5.68 -12.15
N ALA A 205 10.74 -4.68 -11.27
CA ALA A 205 10.00 -4.74 -9.99
C ALA A 205 8.49 -4.86 -10.22
N MET A 206 7.94 -4.09 -11.15
CA MET A 206 6.52 -4.13 -11.51
C MET A 206 6.10 -5.54 -11.93
N ARG A 207 6.85 -6.19 -12.81
CA ARG A 207 6.59 -7.58 -13.24
C ARG A 207 6.75 -8.58 -12.10
N LYS A 208 7.80 -8.41 -11.28
CA LYS A 208 8.11 -9.32 -10.16
C LYS A 208 7.06 -9.26 -9.05
N TYR A 209 6.58 -8.06 -8.74
CA TYR A 209 5.70 -7.83 -7.60
C TYR A 209 4.23 -7.63 -8.01
N GLY A 210 3.91 -7.66 -9.31
CA GLY A 210 2.55 -7.50 -9.81
C GLY A 210 2.00 -6.08 -9.62
N TYR A 211 2.84 -5.05 -9.77
CA TYR A 211 2.38 -3.66 -9.67
C TYR A 211 1.50 -3.24 -10.83
N ASP A 212 1.66 -3.86 -12.01
CA ASP A 212 0.76 -3.72 -13.15
C ASP A 212 -0.66 -4.17 -12.81
N GLN A 213 -0.81 -5.34 -12.18
CA GLN A 213 -2.10 -5.82 -11.69
C GLN A 213 -2.68 -4.88 -10.64
N GLN A 214 -1.87 -4.45 -9.66
CA GLN A 214 -2.31 -3.52 -8.61
C GLN A 214 -2.80 -2.21 -9.22
N GLY A 215 -2.01 -1.61 -10.12
CA GLY A 215 -2.34 -0.34 -10.74
C GLY A 215 -3.60 -0.41 -11.60
N ALA A 216 -3.77 -1.46 -12.40
CA ALA A 216 -4.96 -1.68 -13.21
C ALA A 216 -6.20 -1.90 -12.33
N PHE A 217 -6.11 -2.79 -11.33
CA PHE A 217 -7.20 -3.07 -10.40
C PHE A 217 -7.63 -1.82 -9.60
N TYR A 218 -6.68 -1.07 -9.05
CA TYR A 218 -6.97 0.14 -8.27
C TYR A 218 -7.60 1.23 -9.14
N LYS A 219 -7.08 1.41 -10.37
CA LYS A 219 -7.63 2.34 -11.35
C LYS A 219 -9.09 2.01 -11.67
N ASP A 220 -9.41 0.73 -11.92
CA ASP A 220 -10.75 0.30 -12.31
C ASP A 220 -11.73 0.27 -11.12
N VAL A 221 -11.26 -0.10 -9.90
CA VAL A 221 -12.09 0.00 -8.69
C VAL A 221 -12.43 1.45 -8.37
N ALA A 222 -11.48 2.36 -8.51
CA ALA A 222 -11.70 3.78 -8.23
C ALA A 222 -12.34 4.54 -9.42
N ASN A 223 -12.45 3.90 -10.59
CA ASN A 223 -12.94 4.51 -11.84
C ASN A 223 -12.19 5.81 -12.19
N LEU A 224 -10.85 5.76 -12.20
CA LEU A 224 -9.97 6.90 -12.45
C LEU A 224 -9.12 6.67 -13.72
N ASP A 225 -8.77 7.76 -14.40
CA ASP A 225 -8.10 7.69 -15.70
C ASP A 225 -6.62 7.38 -15.62
N LYS A 226 -5.94 7.85 -14.57
CA LYS A 226 -4.48 7.77 -14.44
C LYS A 226 -4.03 7.15 -13.13
N PHE A 227 -2.91 6.44 -13.21
CA PHE A 227 -2.25 5.86 -12.06
C PHE A 227 -0.75 6.15 -12.12
N TYR A 228 -0.21 6.67 -11.02
CA TYR A 228 1.20 7.02 -10.89
C TYR A 228 1.84 6.23 -9.76
N PHE A 229 3.02 5.72 -10.02
CA PHE A 229 3.91 5.21 -8.98
C PHE A 229 4.96 6.27 -8.65
N ILE A 230 5.14 6.56 -7.36
CA ILE A 230 6.31 7.27 -6.86
C ILE A 230 7.24 6.23 -6.25
N ALA A 231 8.34 5.92 -6.92
CA ALA A 231 9.33 4.97 -6.47
C ALA A 231 10.52 5.69 -5.84
N ILE A 232 10.98 5.21 -4.67
CA ILE A 232 12.15 5.77 -3.99
C ILE A 232 13.06 4.67 -3.45
N GLU A 233 14.37 4.85 -3.59
CA GLU A 233 15.39 3.97 -2.99
C GLU A 233 15.32 4.01 -1.46
N LYS A 234 15.47 2.83 -0.84
CA LYS A 234 15.51 2.67 0.62
C LYS A 234 16.82 3.18 1.25
N THR A 235 17.85 3.42 0.43
CA THR A 235 19.20 3.81 0.88
C THR A 235 19.73 4.98 0.06
N TYR A 236 20.71 5.67 0.58
CA TYR A 236 21.42 6.74 -0.16
C TYR A 236 21.89 6.23 -1.54
N PRO A 237 21.69 6.99 -2.62
CA PRO A 237 21.35 8.43 -2.66
C PRO A 237 19.84 8.75 -2.64
N PHE A 238 18.95 7.80 -2.34
CA PHE A 238 17.49 7.99 -2.29
C PHE A 238 16.95 8.51 -3.62
N THR A 239 17.36 7.90 -4.72
CA THR A 239 16.89 8.27 -6.06
C THR A 239 15.38 8.07 -6.14
N VAL A 240 14.70 9.02 -6.76
CA VAL A 240 13.24 9.03 -6.91
C VAL A 240 12.88 8.98 -8.38
N GLY A 241 11.86 8.18 -8.70
CA GLY A 241 11.22 8.11 -10.01
C GLY A 241 9.71 8.29 -9.89
N ILE A 242 9.12 8.94 -10.89
CA ILE A 242 7.66 9.01 -11.08
C ILE A 242 7.35 8.26 -12.36
N PHE A 243 6.49 7.24 -12.26
CA PHE A 243 6.13 6.38 -13.39
C PHE A 243 4.60 6.36 -13.55
N GLU A 244 4.11 6.73 -14.72
CA GLU A 244 2.70 6.56 -15.08
C GLU A 244 2.48 5.12 -15.53
N LEU A 245 1.37 4.50 -15.12
CA LEU A 245 0.95 3.20 -15.64
C LEU A 245 0.54 3.36 -17.11
N GLY A 246 1.42 2.94 -18.02
CA GLY A 246 1.16 2.98 -19.44
C GLY A 246 0.14 1.94 -19.89
N GLU A 247 -0.41 2.14 -21.09
CA GLU A 247 -1.49 1.31 -21.65
C GLU A 247 -1.14 -0.18 -21.69
N ASP A 248 0.05 -0.55 -22.17
CA ASP A 248 0.46 -1.97 -22.24
C ASP A 248 0.51 -2.62 -20.84
N SER A 249 1.00 -1.89 -19.85
CA SER A 249 1.05 -2.38 -18.46
C SER A 249 -0.34 -2.45 -17.82
N TYR A 250 -1.21 -1.50 -18.16
CA TYR A 250 -2.61 -1.54 -17.74
C TYR A 250 -3.34 -2.75 -18.32
N ILE A 251 -3.22 -3.00 -19.64
CA ILE A 251 -3.83 -4.16 -20.30
C ILE A 251 -3.34 -5.46 -19.66
N SER A 252 -2.01 -5.62 -19.51
CA SER A 252 -1.42 -6.79 -18.86
C SER A 252 -1.91 -6.97 -17.42
N GLY A 253 -1.99 -5.88 -16.66
CA GLY A 253 -2.49 -5.92 -15.27
C GLY A 253 -3.98 -6.25 -15.19
N LYS A 254 -4.76 -5.74 -16.15
CA LYS A 254 -6.20 -6.01 -16.27
C LYS A 254 -6.46 -7.48 -16.56
N GLU A 255 -5.81 -8.06 -17.54
CA GLU A 255 -5.91 -9.50 -17.85
C GLU A 255 -5.63 -10.37 -16.61
N LYS A 256 -4.62 -10.01 -15.81
CA LYS A 256 -4.27 -10.74 -14.58
C LYS A 256 -5.36 -10.67 -13.52
N TYR A 257 -5.90 -9.48 -13.24
CA TYR A 257 -6.93 -9.37 -12.22
C TYR A 257 -8.27 -9.93 -12.68
N GLU A 258 -8.62 -9.79 -13.95
CA GLU A 258 -9.86 -10.37 -14.50
C GLU A 258 -9.81 -11.90 -14.44
N TYR A 259 -8.70 -12.51 -14.87
CA TYR A 259 -8.49 -13.95 -14.70
C TYR A 259 -8.64 -14.39 -13.23
N ALA A 260 -8.01 -13.67 -12.31
CA ALA A 260 -8.10 -14.00 -10.89
C ALA A 260 -9.51 -13.81 -10.31
N LEU A 261 -10.28 -12.81 -10.78
CA LEU A 261 -11.70 -12.64 -10.41
C LEU A 261 -12.57 -13.78 -10.93
N GLU A 262 -12.34 -14.26 -12.15
CA GLU A 262 -13.04 -15.43 -12.68
C GLU A 262 -12.71 -16.69 -11.84
N GLN A 263 -11.47 -16.91 -11.48
CA GLN A 263 -11.06 -17.99 -10.59
C GLN A 263 -11.67 -17.84 -9.19
N PHE A 264 -11.72 -16.63 -8.65
CA PHE A 264 -12.38 -16.34 -7.38
C PHE A 264 -13.86 -16.68 -7.45
N LYS A 265 -14.55 -16.21 -8.49
CA LYS A 265 -15.98 -16.49 -8.70
C LYS A 265 -16.26 -18.00 -8.78
N TYR A 266 -15.49 -18.71 -9.61
CA TYR A 266 -15.66 -20.15 -9.77
C TYR A 266 -15.43 -20.89 -8.45
N HIS A 267 -14.33 -20.64 -7.74
CA HIS A 267 -13.93 -21.44 -6.58
C HIS A 267 -14.53 -20.99 -5.25
N PHE A 268 -14.82 -19.69 -5.05
CA PHE A 268 -15.27 -19.17 -3.76
C PHE A 268 -16.75 -18.77 -3.73
N VAL A 269 -17.42 -18.70 -4.89
CA VAL A 269 -18.82 -18.35 -4.98
C VAL A 269 -19.67 -19.52 -5.49
N GLU A 270 -19.17 -20.23 -6.52
CA GLU A 270 -19.95 -21.26 -7.22
C GLU A 270 -19.59 -22.69 -6.78
N ASN A 271 -18.30 -22.99 -6.52
CA ASN A 271 -17.78 -24.35 -6.30
C ASN A 271 -16.77 -24.43 -5.14
N GLU A 272 -17.10 -23.90 -3.97
CA GLU A 272 -16.18 -23.84 -2.82
C GLU A 272 -15.63 -25.21 -2.39
N SER A 273 -16.42 -26.28 -2.52
CA SER A 273 -16.02 -27.63 -2.17
C SER A 273 -14.88 -28.21 -3.03
N GLU A 274 -14.58 -27.61 -4.17
CA GLU A 274 -13.54 -28.08 -5.09
C GLU A 274 -12.17 -27.47 -4.84
N ILE A 275 -12.05 -26.49 -3.93
CA ILE A 275 -10.77 -25.78 -3.67
C ILE A 275 -9.67 -26.76 -3.23
N ASP A 276 -9.97 -27.70 -2.34
CA ASP A 276 -9.00 -28.65 -1.82
C ASP A 276 -8.52 -29.69 -2.85
N ASN A 277 -9.31 -29.89 -3.90
CA ASN A 277 -9.00 -30.81 -4.99
C ASN A 277 -8.33 -30.12 -6.19
N HIS A 278 -8.12 -28.80 -6.11
CA HIS A 278 -7.46 -28.06 -7.19
C HIS A 278 -6.03 -28.54 -7.39
N PHE A 279 -5.65 -28.85 -8.62
CA PHE A 279 -4.28 -29.20 -9.00
C PHE A 279 -3.91 -28.55 -10.33
N ILE A 280 -2.60 -28.30 -10.50
CA ILE A 280 -2.07 -27.69 -11.70
C ILE A 280 -1.48 -28.79 -12.58
N GLN A 281 -1.93 -28.86 -13.84
CA GLN A 281 -1.35 -29.73 -14.86
C GLN A 281 -0.91 -28.87 -16.04
N GLY A 282 0.30 -29.07 -16.52
CA GLY A 282 0.85 -28.32 -17.65
C GLY A 282 1.95 -29.08 -18.38
N ILE A 283 2.23 -28.65 -19.61
CA ILE A 283 3.41 -29.06 -20.40
C ILE A 283 4.38 -27.87 -20.38
N ILE A 284 5.62 -28.10 -19.98
CA ILE A 284 6.69 -27.09 -19.91
C ILE A 284 7.78 -27.37 -20.95
#